data_6de0de8f57ab47a9b860d00329d4bedc
#
_entry.id   6de0de8f57ab47a9b860d00329d4bedc
#
_cell.length_a   1.000
_cell.length_b   1.000
_cell.length_c   1.000
_cell.angle_alpha   90.00
_cell.angle_beta   90.00
_cell.angle_gamma   90.00
#
_symmetry.space_group_name_H-M   'P 1'
#
loop_
_entity.id
_entity.type
_entity.pdbx_description
1 polymer ?
#
loop_
_entity_poly.entity_id
_entity_poly.type
_entity_poly.pdbx_seq_one_letter_code
_entity_poly.pdbx_strand_id
1 'polypeptide(L)'
;MMLQQDATTNQYCRDIFATALRNSKDVTLPKIVAPHQFGGESKSGIKIAAGAGDNAGAALGLGAGVGDLVISLGTSGTAFAVSSTPTHDPSGEVAGFADATGNYLPLACTLNAAKIFNTVATTLGLTFDQFSELALTATPGAEGLRVIPHFDGERTPNLPQARGRFHGITHSNFTRSNIARAAIEGVIAGMVYATQALEKLGVSYSRVLLIGGAAKNPAVQQIAADFFGKEIQLPPTGEYVADGAAKQAAWALSGSSLPPEWNLGEVKKISPQASSKDVVAEYMELIRN
;
A
#
# COMPACT_ATOMS: atom_id res chain seq x y z
N MET A 1 -1.16 11.94 17.15
CA MET A 1 0.27 11.74 17.45
C MET A 1 0.47 10.24 17.64
N MET A 2 1.09 9.56 16.70
CA MET A 2 1.44 8.15 16.88
C MET A 2 2.46 8.04 18.00
N LEU A 3 2.12 7.31 19.05
CA LEU A 3 3.08 6.92 20.08
C LEU A 3 4.07 5.97 19.39
N GLN A 4 5.31 6.41 19.20
CA GLN A 4 6.31 5.58 18.56
C GLN A 4 6.69 4.42 19.47
N GLN A 5 6.20 3.24 19.09
CA GLN A 5 6.60 1.96 19.64
C GLN A 5 7.64 1.36 18.69
N ASP A 6 8.72 0.86 19.22
CA ASP A 6 9.66 0.04 18.50
C ASP A 6 9.05 -1.37 18.32
N ALA A 7 8.75 -1.72 17.08
CA ALA A 7 8.16 -3.02 16.74
C ALA A 7 9.08 -4.19 17.10
N THR A 8 10.41 -4.00 17.14
CA THR A 8 11.39 -5.04 17.45
C THR A 8 11.43 -5.36 18.94
N THR A 9 11.46 -4.32 19.77
CA THR A 9 11.57 -4.49 21.24
C THR A 9 10.20 -4.53 21.91
N ASN A 10 9.15 -4.16 21.20
CA ASN A 10 7.80 -4.00 21.70
C ASN A 10 7.71 -3.00 22.87
N GLN A 11 8.55 -1.98 22.83
CA GLN A 11 8.62 -0.94 23.87
C GLN A 11 8.44 0.46 23.27
N TYR A 12 8.06 1.42 24.09
CA TYR A 12 7.98 2.81 23.68
C TYR A 12 9.36 3.45 23.59
N CYS A 13 9.64 4.15 22.50
CA CYS A 13 10.85 4.97 22.30
C CYS A 13 10.73 6.27 23.12
N ARG A 14 11.08 6.21 24.41
CA ARG A 14 10.92 7.33 25.35
C ARG A 14 11.79 8.54 25.03
N ASP A 15 12.96 8.34 24.43
CA ASP A 15 13.87 9.36 23.94
C ASP A 15 13.25 10.20 22.82
N ILE A 16 12.61 9.54 21.85
CA ILE A 16 11.87 10.21 20.78
C ILE A 16 10.68 10.97 21.36
N PHE A 17 10.01 10.35 22.31
CA PHE A 17 8.86 10.96 23.00
C PHE A 17 9.28 12.21 23.77
N ALA A 18 10.37 12.16 24.54
CA ALA A 18 10.92 13.29 25.27
C ALA A 18 11.32 14.44 24.33
N THR A 19 11.94 14.11 23.19
CA THR A 19 12.31 15.10 22.16
C THR A 19 11.07 15.77 21.57
N ALA A 20 10.04 15.01 21.23
CA ALA A 20 8.80 15.53 20.63
C ALA A 20 8.02 16.44 21.59
N LEU A 21 7.98 16.10 22.87
CA LEU A 21 7.29 16.89 23.90
C LEU A 21 8.11 18.06 24.43
N ARG A 22 9.40 18.17 24.07
CA ARG A 22 10.33 19.18 24.61
C ARG A 22 10.38 19.23 26.14
N ASN A 23 9.88 18.20 26.79
CA ASN A 23 9.82 18.10 28.22
C ASN A 23 9.61 16.64 28.64
N SER A 24 10.52 16.08 29.40
CA SER A 24 10.54 14.67 29.78
C SER A 24 9.63 14.32 30.94
N LYS A 25 8.57 15.12 31.21
CA LYS A 25 7.67 14.81 32.32
C LYS A 25 6.90 13.52 32.05
N ASP A 26 6.73 12.75 33.10
CA ASP A 26 6.08 11.45 33.12
C ASP A 26 4.69 11.48 32.49
N VAL A 27 4.64 11.07 31.22
CA VAL A 27 3.38 10.81 30.55
C VAL A 27 3.05 9.34 30.73
N THR A 28 1.87 9.06 31.22
CA THR A 28 1.35 7.71 31.31
C THR A 28 1.04 7.21 29.91
N LEU A 29 1.74 6.17 29.49
CA LEU A 29 1.53 5.52 28.20
C LEU A 29 0.63 4.30 28.37
N PRO A 30 -0.23 3.98 27.38
CA PRO A 30 -1.04 2.76 27.40
C PRO A 30 -0.15 1.52 27.53
N LYS A 31 -0.67 0.48 28.18
CA LYS A 31 0.02 -0.81 28.20
C LYS A 31 0.02 -1.43 26.80
N ILE A 32 1.18 -1.90 26.34
CA ILE A 32 1.29 -2.72 25.16
C ILE A 32 0.87 -4.16 25.52
N VAL A 33 -0.05 -4.71 24.77
CA VAL A 33 -0.57 -6.07 24.98
C VAL A 33 -0.37 -6.90 23.72
N ALA A 34 -0.31 -8.22 23.87
CA ALA A 34 -0.20 -9.12 22.72
C ALA A 34 -1.47 -9.07 21.83
N PRO A 35 -1.37 -9.39 20.55
CA PRO A 35 -2.47 -9.25 19.57
C PRO A 35 -3.79 -9.93 19.97
N HIS A 36 -3.71 -11.06 20.69
CA HIS A 36 -4.85 -11.85 21.14
C HIS A 36 -5.30 -11.53 22.57
N GLN A 37 -4.76 -10.48 23.19
CA GLN A 37 -5.09 -10.12 24.57
C GLN A 37 -6.10 -8.97 24.60
N PHE A 38 -6.75 -8.82 25.76
CA PHE A 38 -7.55 -7.66 26.06
C PHE A 38 -6.68 -6.50 26.56
N GLY A 39 -6.88 -5.32 25.94
CA GLY A 39 -6.27 -4.07 26.39
C GLY A 39 -7.00 -3.44 27.59
N GLY A 40 -8.24 -3.83 27.82
CA GLY A 40 -9.06 -3.29 28.90
C GLY A 40 -10.52 -3.73 28.85
N GLU A 41 -11.32 -3.03 29.65
CA GLU A 41 -12.78 -3.21 29.71
C GLU A 41 -13.46 -1.85 29.82
N SER A 42 -14.57 -1.66 29.14
CA SER A 42 -15.40 -0.47 29.25
C SER A 42 -16.15 -0.43 30.59
N LYS A 43 -16.67 0.74 30.94
CA LYS A 43 -17.54 0.89 32.15
C LYS A 43 -18.79 0.02 32.12
N SER A 44 -19.24 -0.40 30.93
CA SER A 44 -20.38 -1.28 30.72
C SER A 44 -20.01 -2.76 30.65
N GLY A 45 -18.77 -3.14 30.95
CA GLY A 45 -18.31 -4.54 30.94
C GLY A 45 -17.90 -5.07 29.56
N ILE A 46 -17.83 -4.22 28.51
CA ILE A 46 -17.40 -4.64 27.17
C ILE A 46 -15.88 -4.80 27.17
N LYS A 47 -15.41 -5.97 26.79
CA LYS A 47 -13.98 -6.26 26.61
C LYS A 47 -13.44 -5.51 25.40
N ILE A 48 -12.26 -4.94 25.52
CA ILE A 48 -11.57 -4.17 24.48
C ILE A 48 -10.32 -4.96 24.09
N ALA A 49 -10.24 -5.38 22.83
CA ALA A 49 -9.05 -6.07 22.29
C ALA A 49 -7.87 -5.12 22.14
N ALA A 50 -6.69 -5.64 21.83
CA ALA A 50 -5.43 -4.88 21.72
C ALA A 50 -5.53 -3.67 20.80
N GLY A 51 -6.26 -3.79 19.68
CA GLY A 51 -6.29 -2.77 18.63
C GLY A 51 -5.08 -2.87 17.70
N ALA A 52 -5.20 -2.28 16.53
CA ALA A 52 -4.15 -2.24 15.51
C ALA A 52 -4.24 -0.94 14.70
N GLY A 53 -3.14 -0.54 14.04
CA GLY A 53 -3.18 0.48 13.01
C GLY A 53 -3.99 0.01 11.79
N ASP A 54 -4.44 0.95 10.96
CA ASP A 54 -5.32 0.69 9.81
C ASP A 54 -4.74 -0.34 8.83
N ASN A 55 -3.48 -0.22 8.43
CA ASN A 55 -2.85 -1.18 7.52
C ASN A 55 -2.66 -2.57 8.15
N ALA A 56 -2.34 -2.63 9.45
CA ALA A 56 -2.26 -3.89 10.19
C ALA A 56 -3.65 -4.54 10.36
N GLY A 57 -4.68 -3.72 10.62
CA GLY A 57 -6.07 -4.16 10.60
C GLY A 57 -6.48 -4.69 9.22
N ALA A 58 -6.14 -3.97 8.15
CA ALA A 58 -6.42 -4.43 6.78
C ALA A 58 -5.72 -5.76 6.46
N ALA A 59 -4.45 -5.91 6.85
CA ALA A 59 -3.71 -7.18 6.68
C ALA A 59 -4.41 -8.34 7.40
N LEU A 60 -4.83 -8.14 8.66
CA LEU A 60 -5.55 -9.15 9.43
C LEU A 60 -6.91 -9.47 8.82
N GLY A 61 -7.67 -8.45 8.39
CA GLY A 61 -8.97 -8.61 7.73
C GLY A 61 -8.84 -9.42 6.44
N LEU A 62 -7.85 -9.13 5.62
CA LEU A 62 -7.51 -9.86 4.40
C LEU A 62 -7.01 -11.29 4.65
N GLY A 63 -6.66 -11.65 5.88
CA GLY A 63 -5.97 -12.90 6.14
C GLY A 63 -4.58 -12.96 5.50
N ALA A 64 -3.94 -11.80 5.35
CA ALA A 64 -2.58 -11.74 4.84
C ALA A 64 -1.60 -12.33 5.85
N GLY A 65 -0.68 -13.16 5.38
CA GLY A 65 0.35 -13.83 6.15
C GLY A 65 1.75 -13.51 5.64
N VAL A 66 2.76 -14.10 6.29
CA VAL A 66 4.16 -13.94 5.89
C VAL A 66 4.34 -14.34 4.43
N GLY A 67 4.93 -13.46 3.62
CA GLY A 67 5.12 -13.63 2.19
C GLY A 67 3.99 -13.04 1.32
N ASP A 68 3.05 -12.32 1.91
CA ASP A 68 2.05 -11.56 1.18
C ASP A 68 2.44 -10.09 1.09
N LEU A 69 2.35 -9.54 -0.12
CA LEU A 69 2.44 -8.12 -0.43
C LEU A 69 1.04 -7.58 -0.70
N VAL A 70 0.68 -6.50 -0.06
CA VAL A 70 -0.58 -5.80 -0.30
C VAL A 70 -0.28 -4.44 -0.94
N ILE A 71 -0.88 -4.22 -2.10
CA ILE A 71 -0.89 -2.93 -2.80
C ILE A 71 -2.27 -2.32 -2.63
N SER A 72 -2.36 -1.23 -1.91
CA SER A 72 -3.62 -0.52 -1.68
C SER A 72 -3.64 0.80 -2.46
N LEU A 73 -4.59 0.94 -3.38
CA LEU A 73 -4.75 2.10 -4.25
C LEU A 73 -6.01 2.89 -3.86
N GLY A 74 -5.85 3.76 -2.86
CA GLY A 74 -6.80 4.81 -2.50
C GLY A 74 -6.43 6.14 -3.15
N THR A 75 -6.77 7.27 -2.50
CA THR A 75 -6.31 8.62 -2.91
C THR A 75 -4.79 8.67 -3.00
N SER A 76 -4.11 8.12 -2.01
CA SER A 76 -2.69 7.78 -1.98
C SER A 76 -2.50 6.27 -2.11
N GLY A 77 -1.26 5.81 -2.34
CA GLY A 77 -0.92 4.40 -2.43
C GLY A 77 -0.13 3.91 -1.22
N THR A 78 -0.34 2.64 -0.84
CA THR A 78 0.55 1.97 0.11
C THR A 78 0.96 0.61 -0.44
N ALA A 79 2.24 0.27 -0.24
CA ALA A 79 2.77 -1.08 -0.43
C ALA A 79 3.23 -1.57 0.95
N PHE A 80 2.66 -2.65 1.44
CA PHE A 80 3.08 -3.27 2.70
C PHE A 80 3.09 -4.79 2.59
N ALA A 81 3.98 -5.41 3.34
CA ALA A 81 4.11 -6.86 3.37
C ALA A 81 4.09 -7.38 4.80
N VAL A 82 3.54 -8.58 4.99
CA VAL A 82 3.71 -9.29 6.27
C VAL A 82 5.05 -10.00 6.27
N SER A 83 5.90 -9.67 7.25
CA SER A 83 7.26 -10.19 7.38
C SER A 83 7.49 -10.83 8.74
N SER A 84 8.21 -11.94 8.78
CA SER A 84 8.68 -12.56 10.03
C SER A 84 9.87 -11.85 10.66
N THR A 85 10.52 -10.92 9.92
CA THR A 85 11.68 -10.17 10.38
C THR A 85 11.40 -8.67 10.36
N PRO A 86 11.87 -7.92 11.37
CA PRO A 86 11.74 -6.47 11.39
C PRO A 86 12.58 -5.82 10.30
N THR A 87 12.17 -4.64 9.86
CA THR A 87 12.93 -3.81 8.94
C THR A 87 13.37 -2.52 9.62
N HIS A 88 14.55 -2.05 9.24
CA HIS A 88 15.06 -0.75 9.65
C HIS A 88 15.59 -0.03 8.41
N ASP A 89 14.94 1.07 8.06
CA ASP A 89 15.31 1.88 6.89
C ASP A 89 15.81 3.27 7.34
N PRO A 90 17.14 3.50 7.28
CA PRO A 90 17.69 4.81 7.64
C PRO A 90 17.33 5.93 6.64
N SER A 91 16.86 5.61 5.43
CA SER A 91 16.37 6.60 4.47
C SER A 91 14.97 7.15 4.85
N GLY A 92 14.20 6.39 5.63
CA GLY A 92 12.85 6.73 6.04
C GLY A 92 11.78 6.53 4.95
N GLU A 93 12.11 5.90 3.82
CA GLU A 93 11.14 5.57 2.78
C GLU A 93 10.20 4.42 3.20
N VAL A 94 10.73 3.47 3.97
CA VAL A 94 9.99 2.34 4.52
C VAL A 94 9.81 2.49 6.02
N ALA A 95 8.58 2.46 6.48
CA ALA A 95 8.25 2.41 7.90
C ALA A 95 8.23 0.97 8.41
N GLY A 96 8.93 0.71 9.53
CA GLY A 96 8.95 -0.60 10.19
C GLY A 96 7.83 -0.73 11.21
N PHE A 97 6.62 -1.11 10.79
CA PHE A 97 5.49 -1.33 11.69
C PHE A 97 5.43 -2.78 12.21
N ALA A 98 4.75 -2.97 13.34
CA ALA A 98 4.22 -4.26 13.75
C ALA A 98 2.92 -4.54 12.98
N ASP A 99 2.67 -5.82 12.65
CA ASP A 99 1.37 -6.26 12.18
C ASP A 99 0.40 -6.50 13.36
N ALA A 100 -0.79 -7.03 13.06
CA ALA A 100 -1.80 -7.36 14.08
C ALA A 100 -1.73 -8.82 14.54
N THR A 101 -0.69 -9.59 14.18
CA THR A 101 -0.55 -11.02 14.53
C THR A 101 0.68 -11.34 15.37
N GLY A 102 1.57 -10.36 15.55
CA GLY A 102 2.85 -10.51 16.23
C GLY A 102 4.05 -10.61 15.29
N ASN A 103 3.83 -10.40 14.00
CA ASN A 103 4.83 -10.23 12.97
C ASN A 103 5.09 -8.76 12.70
N TYR A 104 5.74 -8.45 11.57
CA TYR A 104 6.10 -7.09 11.15
C TYR A 104 5.37 -6.72 9.87
N LEU A 105 5.18 -5.41 9.69
CA LEU A 105 4.47 -4.84 8.55
C LEU A 105 5.30 -3.70 7.93
N PRO A 106 6.47 -3.99 7.31
CA PRO A 106 7.18 -2.98 6.54
C PRO A 106 6.25 -2.36 5.49
N LEU A 107 6.25 -1.02 5.43
CA LEU A 107 5.29 -0.26 4.65
C LEU A 107 5.96 0.95 4.00
N ALA A 108 5.70 1.14 2.70
CA ALA A 108 6.02 2.35 1.95
C ALA A 108 4.74 3.01 1.45
N CYS A 109 4.70 4.36 1.48
CA CYS A 109 3.56 5.14 1.03
C CYS A 109 3.93 6.01 -0.15
N THR A 110 3.01 6.14 -1.12
CA THR A 110 3.05 7.16 -2.17
C THR A 110 1.94 8.19 -1.95
N LEU A 111 2.19 9.46 -2.31
CA LEU A 111 1.17 10.51 -2.21
C LEU A 111 0.21 10.50 -3.39
N ASN A 112 0.64 9.95 -4.52
CA ASN A 112 -0.04 10.03 -5.80
C ASN A 112 -0.52 8.65 -6.25
N ALA A 113 -1.83 8.38 -6.15
CA ALA A 113 -2.44 7.15 -6.65
C ALA A 113 -3.76 7.45 -7.38
N ALA A 114 -4.92 7.01 -6.92
CA ALA A 114 -6.18 7.15 -7.64
C ALA A 114 -6.56 8.60 -7.98
N LYS A 115 -6.11 9.59 -7.19
CA LYS A 115 -6.34 11.00 -7.52
C LYS A 115 -5.72 11.43 -8.85
N ILE A 116 -4.62 10.80 -9.27
CA ILE A 116 -4.01 11.03 -10.59
C ILE A 116 -4.97 10.59 -11.69
N PHE A 117 -5.58 9.42 -11.53
CA PHE A 117 -6.55 8.89 -12.49
C PHE A 117 -7.74 9.84 -12.65
N ASN A 118 -8.29 10.32 -11.53
CA ASN A 118 -9.39 11.29 -11.54
C ASN A 118 -9.00 12.60 -12.22
N THR A 119 -7.80 13.12 -11.91
CA THR A 119 -7.31 14.37 -12.51
C THR A 119 -7.15 14.23 -14.01
N VAL A 120 -6.50 13.14 -14.47
CA VAL A 120 -6.27 12.92 -15.91
C VAL A 120 -7.58 12.63 -16.63
N ALA A 121 -8.46 11.79 -16.07
CA ALA A 121 -9.79 11.50 -16.65
C ALA A 121 -10.59 12.81 -16.83
N THR A 122 -10.66 13.65 -15.80
CA THR A 122 -11.34 14.95 -15.85
C THR A 122 -10.73 15.88 -16.92
N THR A 123 -9.41 15.95 -16.98
CA THR A 123 -8.69 16.77 -17.99
C THR A 123 -8.99 16.29 -19.41
N LEU A 124 -9.14 14.98 -19.60
CA LEU A 124 -9.51 14.39 -20.89
C LEU A 124 -11.01 14.43 -21.18
N GLY A 125 -11.85 14.93 -20.26
CA GLY A 125 -13.31 14.95 -20.39
C GLY A 125 -13.92 13.54 -20.41
N LEU A 126 -13.40 12.63 -19.59
CA LEU A 126 -13.82 11.22 -19.52
C LEU A 126 -14.41 10.89 -18.16
N THR A 127 -15.36 9.96 -18.14
CA THR A 127 -15.72 9.21 -16.91
C THR A 127 -14.59 8.25 -16.55
N PHE A 128 -14.63 7.71 -15.34
CA PHE A 128 -13.61 6.76 -14.87
C PHE A 128 -13.62 5.45 -15.69
N ASP A 129 -14.80 5.00 -16.11
CA ASP A 129 -14.94 3.81 -16.96
C ASP A 129 -14.39 4.06 -18.36
N GLN A 130 -14.75 5.19 -18.99
CA GLN A 130 -14.20 5.60 -20.29
C GLN A 130 -12.68 5.77 -20.25
N PHE A 131 -12.13 6.29 -19.15
CA PHE A 131 -10.69 6.41 -18.95
C PHE A 131 -10.02 5.03 -18.91
N SER A 132 -10.62 4.07 -18.21
CA SER A 132 -10.17 2.68 -18.15
C SER A 132 -10.17 2.02 -19.53
N GLU A 133 -11.30 2.07 -20.23
CA GLU A 133 -11.45 1.51 -21.56
C GLU A 133 -10.43 2.10 -22.54
N LEU A 134 -10.30 3.43 -22.52
CA LEU A 134 -9.36 4.13 -23.39
C LEU A 134 -7.90 3.74 -23.10
N ALA A 135 -7.51 3.59 -21.83
CA ALA A 135 -6.17 3.16 -21.47
C ALA A 135 -5.83 1.76 -21.97
N LEU A 136 -6.83 0.85 -22.03
CA LEU A 136 -6.67 -0.50 -22.54
C LEU A 136 -6.52 -0.56 -24.07
N THR A 137 -6.94 0.48 -24.80
CA THR A 137 -6.74 0.54 -26.26
C THR A 137 -5.32 0.92 -26.67
N ALA A 138 -4.55 1.53 -25.76
CA ALA A 138 -3.16 1.89 -26.02
C ALA A 138 -2.24 0.68 -25.85
N THR A 139 -1.17 0.62 -26.64
CA THR A 139 -0.15 -0.41 -26.48
C THR A 139 0.56 -0.31 -25.14
N PRO A 140 1.01 -1.44 -24.54
CA PRO A 140 1.88 -1.43 -23.35
C PRO A 140 3.08 -0.51 -23.56
N GLY A 141 3.32 0.38 -22.55
CA GLY A 141 4.35 1.40 -22.63
C GLY A 141 3.95 2.65 -23.40
N ALA A 142 2.67 2.82 -23.76
CA ALA A 142 2.11 4.05 -24.33
C ALA A 142 2.99 4.68 -25.43
N GLU A 143 3.61 3.84 -26.28
CA GLU A 143 4.52 4.24 -27.38
C GLU A 143 5.66 5.19 -26.93
N GLY A 144 6.20 4.97 -25.72
CA GLY A 144 7.29 5.78 -25.17
C GLY A 144 6.84 7.01 -24.38
N LEU A 145 5.55 7.32 -24.34
CA LEU A 145 5.04 8.38 -23.45
C LEU A 145 5.05 7.88 -22.00
N ARG A 146 5.63 8.69 -21.10
CA ARG A 146 5.64 8.42 -19.65
C ARG A 146 5.01 9.56 -18.87
N VAL A 147 4.25 9.22 -17.85
CA VAL A 147 3.74 10.17 -16.85
C VAL A 147 4.42 9.87 -15.53
N ILE A 148 5.13 10.86 -15.00
CA ILE A 148 5.67 10.80 -13.64
C ILE A 148 4.67 11.52 -12.74
N PRO A 149 3.95 10.79 -11.86
CA PRO A 149 2.73 11.30 -11.22
C PRO A 149 2.99 12.09 -9.93
N HIS A 150 4.12 12.74 -9.77
CA HIS A 150 4.50 13.49 -8.56
C HIS A 150 3.78 14.84 -8.45
N PHE A 151 2.45 14.89 -8.63
CA PHE A 151 1.69 16.14 -8.76
C PHE A 151 1.75 17.02 -7.50
N ASP A 152 1.81 16.41 -6.32
CA ASP A 152 1.90 17.11 -5.02
C ASP A 152 3.20 16.78 -4.28
N GLY A 153 4.29 16.59 -5.01
CA GLY A 153 5.49 15.97 -4.48
C GLY A 153 5.33 14.45 -4.34
N GLU A 154 6.33 13.77 -3.82
CA GLU A 154 6.22 12.33 -3.52
C GLU A 154 6.93 11.99 -2.20
N ARG A 155 6.46 10.94 -1.53
CA ARG A 155 7.02 10.44 -0.28
C ARG A 155 7.96 9.25 -0.50
N THR A 156 7.59 8.36 -1.42
CA THR A 156 8.42 7.23 -1.83
C THR A 156 8.51 7.21 -3.35
N PRO A 157 9.65 7.70 -3.92
CA PRO A 157 10.85 8.26 -3.26
C PRO A 157 10.58 9.57 -2.52
N ASN A 158 11.48 9.93 -1.60
CA ASN A 158 11.35 11.16 -0.81
C ASN A 158 11.70 12.41 -1.63
N LEU A 159 10.73 12.88 -2.41
CA LEU A 159 10.80 14.01 -3.33
C LEU A 159 9.69 15.03 -3.06
N PRO A 160 9.66 15.71 -1.89
CA PRO A 160 8.53 16.53 -1.46
C PRO A 160 8.28 17.77 -2.33
N GLN A 161 9.27 18.19 -3.14
CA GLN A 161 9.17 19.33 -4.04
C GLN A 161 8.98 18.93 -5.52
N ALA A 162 8.94 17.63 -5.82
CA ALA A 162 8.73 17.16 -7.19
C ALA A 162 7.39 17.61 -7.76
N ARG A 163 7.32 17.68 -9.09
CA ARG A 163 6.10 17.98 -9.84
C ARG A 163 5.85 16.89 -10.88
N GLY A 164 4.59 16.71 -11.22
CA GLY A 164 4.20 15.80 -12.29
C GLY A 164 4.84 16.21 -13.63
N ARG A 165 5.21 15.21 -14.43
CA ARG A 165 5.90 15.42 -15.71
C ARG A 165 5.40 14.44 -16.76
N PHE A 166 5.38 14.90 -18.00
CA PHE A 166 5.38 14.04 -19.18
C PHE A 166 6.80 13.89 -19.70
N HIS A 167 7.18 12.67 -20.06
CA HIS A 167 8.48 12.37 -20.69
C HIS A 167 8.25 11.60 -21.99
N GLY A 168 9.14 11.80 -22.98
CA GLY A 168 9.08 11.07 -24.26
C GLY A 168 7.96 11.52 -25.19
N ILE A 169 7.44 12.76 -25.06
CA ILE A 169 6.39 13.29 -25.95
C ILE A 169 6.89 13.39 -27.39
N THR A 170 6.08 12.90 -28.30
CA THR A 170 6.21 13.11 -29.75
C THR A 170 4.83 13.48 -30.34
N HIS A 171 4.82 13.98 -31.59
CA HIS A 171 3.55 14.29 -32.28
C HIS A 171 2.67 13.04 -32.47
N SER A 172 3.28 11.87 -32.60
CA SER A 172 2.56 10.63 -32.87
C SER A 172 2.00 9.97 -31.62
N ASN A 173 2.72 10.05 -30.48
CA ASN A 173 2.33 9.35 -29.26
C ASN A 173 1.50 10.17 -28.27
N PHE A 174 1.39 11.51 -28.46
CA PHE A 174 0.63 12.36 -27.53
C PHE A 174 -0.87 12.30 -27.82
N THR A 175 -1.43 11.11 -27.66
CA THR A 175 -2.84 10.78 -27.89
C THR A 175 -3.58 10.63 -26.55
N ARG A 176 -4.91 10.75 -26.57
CA ARG A 176 -5.74 10.57 -25.36
C ARG A 176 -5.56 9.17 -24.75
N SER A 177 -5.46 8.13 -25.58
CA SER A 177 -5.28 6.75 -25.13
C SER A 177 -3.92 6.53 -24.47
N ASN A 178 -2.86 7.03 -25.07
CA ASN A 178 -1.52 6.94 -24.49
C ASN A 178 -1.38 7.76 -23.21
N ILE A 179 -2.00 8.94 -23.13
CA ILE A 179 -2.04 9.74 -21.89
C ILE A 179 -2.77 8.98 -20.77
N ALA A 180 -3.92 8.38 -21.06
CA ALA A 180 -4.67 7.61 -20.10
C ALA A 180 -3.88 6.40 -19.60
N ARG A 181 -3.26 5.64 -20.52
CA ARG A 181 -2.42 4.50 -20.16
C ARG A 181 -1.19 4.91 -19.38
N ALA A 182 -0.42 5.88 -19.84
CA ALA A 182 0.80 6.36 -19.20
C ALA A 182 0.53 6.87 -17.76
N ALA A 183 -0.64 7.45 -17.51
CA ALA A 183 -1.04 7.88 -16.17
C ALA A 183 -1.23 6.67 -15.23
N ILE A 184 -1.85 5.58 -15.68
CA ILE A 184 -1.98 4.36 -14.89
C ILE A 184 -0.61 3.70 -14.71
N GLU A 185 0.17 3.56 -15.79
CA GLU A 185 1.53 2.99 -15.75
C GLU A 185 2.42 3.74 -14.77
N GLY A 186 2.39 5.08 -14.75
CA GLY A 186 3.19 5.89 -13.83
C GLY A 186 2.84 5.67 -12.37
N VAL A 187 1.55 5.57 -12.03
CA VAL A 187 1.11 5.26 -10.66
C VAL A 187 1.53 3.84 -10.25
N ILE A 188 1.32 2.85 -11.12
CA ILE A 188 1.72 1.47 -10.84
C ILE A 188 3.25 1.35 -10.75
N ALA A 189 4.02 2.06 -11.59
CA ALA A 189 5.47 2.14 -11.47
C ALA A 189 5.92 2.71 -10.11
N GLY A 190 5.22 3.71 -9.59
CA GLY A 190 5.43 4.21 -8.23
C GLY A 190 5.22 3.14 -7.16
N MET A 191 4.21 2.27 -7.34
CA MET A 191 3.99 1.15 -6.42
C MET A 191 5.06 0.05 -6.55
N VAL A 192 5.54 -0.21 -7.77
CA VAL A 192 6.69 -1.11 -7.98
C VAL A 192 7.94 -0.54 -7.31
N TYR A 193 8.20 0.77 -7.44
CA TYR A 193 9.30 1.43 -6.74
C TYR A 193 9.19 1.27 -5.22
N ALA A 194 8.01 1.52 -4.65
CA ALA A 194 7.73 1.34 -3.23
C ALA A 194 7.99 -0.12 -2.79
N THR A 195 7.59 -1.09 -3.61
CA THR A 195 7.86 -2.52 -3.34
C THR A 195 9.34 -2.84 -3.39
N GLN A 196 10.09 -2.31 -4.37
CA GLN A 196 11.55 -2.48 -4.44
C GLN A 196 12.27 -1.88 -3.23
N ALA A 197 11.72 -0.81 -2.61
CA ALA A 197 12.26 -0.28 -1.36
C ALA A 197 12.12 -1.29 -0.21
N LEU A 198 11.00 -2.04 -0.13
CA LEU A 198 10.85 -3.13 0.82
C LEU A 198 11.83 -4.28 0.53
N GLU A 199 11.95 -4.69 -0.75
CA GLU A 199 12.84 -5.79 -1.17
C GLU A 199 14.31 -5.52 -0.81
N LYS A 200 14.79 -4.28 -0.93
CA LYS A 200 16.14 -3.86 -0.53
C LYS A 200 16.41 -4.05 0.96
N LEU A 201 15.39 -4.07 1.79
CA LEU A 201 15.47 -4.35 3.22
C LEU A 201 15.32 -5.84 3.55
N GLY A 202 15.35 -6.71 2.53
CA GLY A 202 15.25 -8.16 2.68
C GLY A 202 13.82 -8.70 2.77
N VAL A 203 12.81 -7.87 2.51
CA VAL A 203 11.41 -8.33 2.46
C VAL A 203 11.21 -9.15 1.18
N SER A 204 10.70 -10.36 1.32
CA SER A 204 10.35 -11.24 0.20
C SER A 204 8.85 -11.53 0.21
N TYR A 205 8.28 -11.70 -0.99
CA TYR A 205 6.87 -12.03 -1.15
C TYR A 205 6.65 -12.96 -2.35
N SER A 206 5.63 -13.78 -2.25
CA SER A 206 5.20 -14.71 -3.30
C SER A 206 3.81 -14.38 -3.85
N ARG A 207 2.96 -13.74 -3.06
CA ARG A 207 1.60 -13.37 -3.41
C ARG A 207 1.44 -11.84 -3.40
N VAL A 208 0.71 -11.30 -4.38
CA VAL A 208 0.41 -9.87 -4.46
C VAL A 208 -1.10 -9.68 -4.41
N LEU A 209 -1.58 -8.98 -3.40
CA LEU A 209 -2.97 -8.59 -3.21
C LEU A 209 -3.13 -7.13 -3.65
N LEU A 210 -4.10 -6.85 -4.51
CA LEU A 210 -4.43 -5.49 -4.95
C LEU A 210 -5.80 -5.09 -4.41
N ILE A 211 -5.84 -4.02 -3.62
CA ILE A 211 -7.04 -3.52 -2.95
C ILE A 211 -7.19 -2.00 -3.13
N GLY A 212 -8.26 -1.47 -2.58
CA GLY A 212 -8.61 -0.04 -2.64
C GLY A 212 -9.56 0.29 -3.78
N GLY A 213 -10.03 1.53 -3.81
CA GLY A 213 -11.05 1.97 -4.77
C GLY A 213 -10.63 1.82 -6.22
N ALA A 214 -9.37 2.11 -6.55
CA ALA A 214 -8.83 2.01 -7.90
C ALA A 214 -8.60 0.56 -8.36
N ALA A 215 -8.51 -0.40 -7.44
CA ALA A 215 -8.40 -1.82 -7.77
C ALA A 215 -9.61 -2.38 -8.53
N LYS A 216 -10.74 -1.66 -8.53
CA LYS A 216 -11.93 -2.03 -9.32
C LYS A 216 -11.77 -1.79 -10.81
N ASN A 217 -10.80 -0.95 -11.22
CA ASN A 217 -10.59 -0.55 -12.60
C ASN A 217 -9.86 -1.64 -13.39
N PRO A 218 -10.43 -2.17 -14.48
CA PRO A 218 -9.82 -3.25 -15.26
C PRO A 218 -8.44 -2.91 -15.84
N ALA A 219 -8.21 -1.66 -16.27
CA ALA A 219 -6.90 -1.23 -16.75
C ALA A 219 -5.85 -1.23 -15.64
N VAL A 220 -6.22 -0.78 -14.44
CA VAL A 220 -5.34 -0.82 -13.27
C VAL A 220 -4.98 -2.27 -12.92
N GLN A 221 -5.95 -3.18 -12.94
CA GLN A 221 -5.75 -4.62 -12.66
C GLN A 221 -4.74 -5.24 -13.63
N GLN A 222 -4.95 -5.03 -14.94
CA GLN A 222 -4.08 -5.62 -15.96
C GLN A 222 -2.69 -5.01 -15.95
N ILE A 223 -2.58 -3.67 -15.91
CA ILE A 223 -1.29 -2.97 -15.88
C ILE A 223 -0.51 -3.34 -14.60
N ALA A 224 -1.18 -3.51 -13.46
CA ALA A 224 -0.52 -3.99 -12.25
C ALA A 224 0.08 -5.40 -12.44
N ALA A 225 -0.69 -6.34 -13.01
CA ALA A 225 -0.18 -7.68 -13.28
C ALA A 225 1.05 -7.66 -14.22
N ASP A 226 0.99 -6.85 -15.28
CA ASP A 226 2.07 -6.71 -16.26
C ASP A 226 3.34 -6.08 -15.66
N PHE A 227 3.19 -5.06 -14.81
CA PHE A 227 4.29 -4.32 -14.19
C PHE A 227 4.96 -5.09 -13.04
N PHE A 228 4.17 -5.77 -12.21
CA PHE A 228 4.72 -6.67 -11.18
C PHE A 228 5.28 -7.96 -11.80
N GLY A 229 4.90 -8.31 -13.03
CA GLY A 229 5.28 -9.55 -13.68
C GLY A 229 4.82 -10.79 -12.91
N LYS A 230 3.73 -10.67 -12.16
CA LYS A 230 3.17 -11.69 -11.27
C LYS A 230 1.64 -11.71 -11.35
N GLU A 231 1.03 -12.84 -11.01
CA GLU A 231 -0.41 -12.91 -10.79
C GLU A 231 -0.81 -11.96 -9.67
N ILE A 232 -1.76 -11.07 -9.95
CA ILE A 232 -2.37 -10.18 -8.96
C ILE A 232 -3.67 -10.80 -8.48
N GLN A 233 -3.85 -10.86 -7.18
CA GLN A 233 -5.06 -11.35 -6.54
C GLN A 233 -5.93 -10.18 -6.07
N LEU A 234 -7.20 -10.23 -6.42
CA LEU A 234 -8.21 -9.22 -6.11
C LEU A 234 -9.23 -9.86 -5.16
N PRO A 235 -9.09 -9.68 -3.85
CA PRO A 235 -10.12 -10.09 -2.90
C PRO A 235 -11.45 -9.35 -3.17
N PRO A 236 -12.61 -9.92 -2.81
CA PRO A 236 -13.87 -9.22 -2.90
C PRO A 236 -13.80 -7.86 -2.21
N THR A 237 -14.47 -6.85 -2.78
CA THR A 237 -14.49 -5.51 -2.17
C THR A 237 -15.09 -5.58 -0.76
N GLY A 238 -14.37 -5.05 0.24
CA GLY A 238 -14.78 -5.07 1.63
C GLY A 238 -14.11 -3.95 2.45
N GLU A 239 -14.55 -3.82 3.68
CA GLU A 239 -14.00 -2.90 4.67
C GLU A 239 -12.94 -3.60 5.53
N TYR A 240 -11.84 -4.00 4.90
CA TYR A 240 -10.82 -4.87 5.51
C TYR A 240 -10.26 -4.38 6.84
N VAL A 241 -10.21 -3.06 7.06
CA VAL A 241 -9.79 -2.49 8.35
C VAL A 241 -10.79 -2.83 9.44
N ALA A 242 -12.08 -2.67 9.15
CA ALA A 242 -13.16 -3.02 10.09
C ALA A 242 -13.24 -4.53 10.30
N ASP A 243 -13.10 -5.32 9.24
CA ASP A 243 -13.06 -6.79 9.31
C ASP A 243 -11.88 -7.25 10.18
N GLY A 244 -10.71 -6.62 10.04
CA GLY A 244 -9.54 -6.90 10.86
C GLY A 244 -9.76 -6.56 12.34
N ALA A 245 -10.38 -5.42 12.62
CA ALA A 245 -10.72 -5.05 13.98
C ALA A 245 -11.71 -6.05 14.62
N ALA A 246 -12.74 -6.45 13.88
CA ALA A 246 -13.70 -7.46 14.32
C ALA A 246 -13.04 -8.83 14.50
N LYS A 247 -12.15 -9.22 13.60
CA LYS A 247 -11.38 -10.46 13.65
C LYS A 247 -10.46 -10.51 14.86
N GLN A 248 -9.80 -9.39 15.18
CA GLN A 248 -8.96 -9.28 16.38
C GLN A 248 -9.77 -9.39 17.67
N ALA A 249 -10.95 -8.75 17.73
CA ALA A 249 -11.85 -8.87 18.87
C ALA A 249 -12.35 -10.31 19.08
N ALA A 250 -12.73 -10.98 17.98
CA ALA A 250 -13.13 -12.39 18.02
C ALA A 250 -11.96 -13.31 18.45
N TRP A 251 -10.75 -13.01 18.00
CA TRP A 251 -9.54 -13.73 18.40
C TRP A 251 -9.27 -13.60 19.90
N ALA A 252 -9.28 -12.38 20.42
CA ALA A 252 -9.09 -12.16 21.86
C ALA A 252 -10.18 -12.85 22.70
N LEU A 253 -11.42 -12.89 22.22
CA LEU A 253 -12.55 -13.55 22.91
C LEU A 253 -12.43 -15.07 22.89
N SER A 254 -11.93 -15.65 21.80
CA SER A 254 -11.79 -17.11 21.66
C SER A 254 -10.71 -17.71 22.55
N GLY A 255 -9.72 -16.92 22.96
CA GLY A 255 -8.53 -17.41 23.67
C GLY A 255 -7.63 -18.32 22.84
N SER A 256 -7.84 -18.41 21.52
CA SER A 256 -7.01 -19.20 20.60
C SER A 256 -5.60 -18.62 20.47
N SER A 257 -4.63 -19.46 20.14
CA SER A 257 -3.26 -19.03 19.81
C SER A 257 -3.15 -18.39 18.42
N LEU A 258 -4.09 -18.67 17.52
CA LEU A 258 -4.13 -18.16 16.16
C LEU A 258 -5.42 -17.36 15.90
N PRO A 259 -5.37 -16.34 15.03
CA PRO A 259 -6.56 -15.61 14.65
C PRO A 259 -7.57 -16.52 13.94
N PRO A 260 -8.88 -16.27 14.07
CA PRO A 260 -9.88 -17.05 13.36
C PRO A 260 -9.75 -16.89 11.86
N GLU A 261 -9.93 -17.97 11.11
CA GLU A 261 -9.99 -17.92 9.66
C GLU A 261 -11.41 -17.52 9.22
N TRP A 262 -11.49 -16.45 8.43
CA TRP A 262 -12.74 -16.00 7.82
C TRP A 262 -12.63 -16.10 6.31
N ASN A 263 -13.62 -16.72 5.71
CA ASN A 263 -13.70 -16.80 4.26
C ASN A 263 -14.07 -15.42 3.68
N LEU A 264 -13.18 -14.84 2.90
CA LEU A 264 -13.40 -13.57 2.21
C LEU A 264 -14.27 -13.71 0.95
N GLY A 265 -14.58 -14.93 0.52
CA GLY A 265 -15.25 -15.20 -0.74
C GLY A 265 -14.28 -15.47 -1.89
N GLU A 266 -14.78 -15.38 -3.12
CA GLU A 266 -13.99 -15.68 -4.32
C GLU A 266 -12.98 -14.59 -4.62
N VAL A 267 -11.71 -14.98 -4.74
CA VAL A 267 -10.60 -14.09 -5.10
C VAL A 267 -10.39 -14.15 -6.62
N LYS A 268 -10.61 -13.02 -7.30
CA LYS A 268 -10.31 -12.90 -8.73
C LYS A 268 -8.79 -12.84 -8.93
N LYS A 269 -8.29 -13.52 -9.97
CA LYS A 269 -6.87 -13.56 -10.32
C LYS A 269 -6.64 -12.94 -11.70
N ILE A 270 -5.64 -12.10 -11.81
CA ILE A 270 -5.23 -11.45 -13.06
C ILE A 270 -3.79 -11.83 -13.33
N SER A 271 -3.56 -12.54 -14.41
CA SER A 271 -2.21 -12.91 -14.86
C SER A 271 -1.61 -11.84 -15.79
N PRO A 272 -0.29 -11.68 -15.81
CA PRO A 272 0.38 -10.83 -16.77
C PRO A 272 0.06 -11.27 -18.20
N GLN A 273 -0.20 -10.30 -19.09
CA GLN A 273 -0.44 -10.52 -20.52
C GLN A 273 0.72 -10.04 -21.38
N ALA A 274 1.51 -9.08 -20.87
CA ALA A 274 2.65 -8.52 -21.56
C ALA A 274 3.86 -8.43 -20.64
N SER A 275 5.07 -8.56 -21.21
CA SER A 275 6.28 -8.22 -20.47
C SER A 275 6.45 -6.71 -20.47
N SER A 276 6.44 -6.11 -19.28
CA SER A 276 6.65 -4.67 -19.09
C SER A 276 8.02 -4.35 -18.47
N LYS A 277 8.97 -5.28 -18.46
CA LYS A 277 10.27 -5.12 -17.78
C LYS A 277 11.03 -3.89 -18.24
N ASP A 278 11.11 -3.64 -19.55
CA ASP A 278 11.84 -2.49 -20.09
C ASP A 278 11.13 -1.17 -19.75
N VAL A 279 9.81 -1.17 -19.82
CA VAL A 279 8.97 -0.01 -19.44
C VAL A 279 9.14 0.29 -17.95
N VAL A 280 9.11 -0.72 -17.10
CA VAL A 280 9.34 -0.57 -15.65
C VAL A 280 10.75 -0.06 -15.36
N ALA A 281 11.77 -0.60 -16.03
CA ALA A 281 13.16 -0.14 -15.86
C ALA A 281 13.29 1.36 -16.20
N GLU A 282 12.72 1.80 -17.29
CA GLU A 282 12.71 3.21 -17.69
C GLU A 282 11.99 4.10 -16.66
N TYR A 283 10.83 3.66 -16.14
CA TYR A 283 10.14 4.36 -15.06
C TYR A 283 11.01 4.45 -13.79
N MET A 284 11.77 3.39 -13.43
CA MET A 284 12.63 3.39 -12.24
C MET A 284 13.76 4.43 -12.33
N GLU A 285 14.23 4.73 -13.53
CA GLU A 285 15.20 5.82 -13.78
C GLU A 285 14.55 7.19 -13.67
N LEU A 286 13.36 7.36 -14.26
CA LEU A 286 12.65 8.64 -14.31
C LEU A 286 12.04 9.07 -12.97
N ILE A 287 11.59 8.12 -12.15
CA ILE A 287 10.96 8.39 -10.86
C ILE A 287 11.92 9.04 -9.86
N ARG A 288 13.21 8.71 -9.94
CA ARG A 288 14.25 9.20 -9.01
C ARG A 288 14.74 10.60 -9.32
N ASN A 289 14.50 11.09 -10.53
CA ASN A 289 14.94 12.40 -11.05
C ASN A 289 13.78 13.39 -11.02
#